data_c8cb7bf79d394dd5e33f4f28deaf169f
#
_entry.id   c8cb7bf79d394dd5e33f4f28deaf169f
#
_cell.length_a   1.000
_cell.length_b   1.000
_cell.length_c   1.000
_cell.angle_alpha   90.00
_cell.angle_beta   90.00
_cell.angle_gamma   90.00
#
_symmetry.space_group_name_H-M   'P 1'
#
loop_
_entity.id
_entity.type
_entity.pdbx_description
1 polymer ?
#
loop_
_entity_poly.entity_id
_entity_poly.type
_entity_poly.pdbx_seq_one_letter_code
_entity_poly.pdbx_strand_id
1 'polypeptide(L)'
;EPGKTTAFIGSTGCGKSTLVNLIPRLYDVTEGRITLDGHDIRDISMHDLRRVLGYVPQKGVLFSGTIASNLRFGNPDASDEDIIKAAEIAQATEFIDNKRDTYDSPIAQGGTNVSGGQKQRLSIARAIAKKPEVFIFDDSFSALDLKTDAALRKELAANVADATVIIVAQRISTILHADQILVMDDGKIVGKGTHEELMKTCETYQQIASSQLSAKELGSEESGKEV
;
A
#
# COMPACT_ATOMS: atom_id res chain seq x y z
N GLU A 1 2.01 -9.21 -11.81
CA GLU A 1 1.12 -9.26 -12.97
C GLU A 1 0.32 -7.97 -13.06
N PRO A 2 0.09 -7.39 -14.27
CA PRO A 2 -0.69 -6.17 -14.43
C PRO A 2 -2.10 -6.32 -13.86
N GLY A 3 -2.60 -5.26 -13.17
CA GLY A 3 -3.94 -5.25 -12.57
C GLY A 3 -4.12 -6.23 -11.40
N LYS A 4 -3.04 -6.79 -10.85
CA LYS A 4 -3.08 -7.75 -9.75
C LYS A 4 -2.48 -7.19 -8.47
N THR A 5 -2.99 -7.69 -7.34
CA THR A 5 -2.46 -7.36 -6.01
C THR A 5 -1.52 -8.46 -5.54
N THR A 6 -0.26 -8.11 -5.32
CA THR A 6 0.73 -8.98 -4.67
C THR A 6 1.05 -8.47 -3.28
N ALA A 7 0.91 -9.31 -2.27
CA ALA A 7 1.16 -8.96 -0.89
C ALA A 7 2.42 -9.66 -0.34
N PHE A 8 3.15 -8.97 0.51
CA PHE A 8 4.28 -9.51 1.28
C PHE A 8 3.92 -9.54 2.76
N ILE A 9 4.08 -10.70 3.39
CA ILE A 9 3.89 -10.89 4.83
C ILE A 9 5.05 -11.67 5.42
N GLY A 10 5.27 -11.52 6.71
CA GLY A 10 6.33 -12.21 7.47
C GLY A 10 6.67 -11.45 8.73
N SER A 11 7.54 -12.00 9.55
CA SER A 11 7.98 -11.43 10.82
C SER A 11 8.61 -10.04 10.65
N THR A 12 8.62 -9.25 11.70
CA THR A 12 9.33 -7.97 11.72
C THR A 12 10.81 -8.21 11.48
N GLY A 13 11.43 -7.45 10.58
CA GLY A 13 12.85 -7.58 10.27
C GLY A 13 13.20 -8.65 9.23
N CYS A 14 12.24 -9.44 8.70
CA CYS A 14 12.53 -10.46 7.67
C CYS A 14 12.86 -9.90 6.27
N GLY A 15 12.95 -8.56 6.09
CA GLY A 15 13.44 -7.95 4.86
C GLY A 15 12.35 -7.43 3.90
N LYS A 16 11.06 -7.43 4.25
CA LYS A 16 9.95 -6.99 3.36
C LYS A 16 10.16 -5.57 2.80
N SER A 17 10.36 -4.59 3.67
CA SER A 17 10.59 -3.19 3.27
C SER A 17 11.88 -3.06 2.45
N THR A 18 12.94 -3.79 2.78
CA THR A 18 14.17 -3.80 1.99
C THR A 18 13.90 -4.26 0.56
N LEU A 19 13.13 -5.35 0.40
CA LEU A 19 12.79 -5.90 -0.91
C LEU A 19 11.97 -4.90 -1.74
N VAL A 20 10.90 -4.32 -1.18
CA VAL A 20 10.05 -3.40 -1.94
C VAL A 20 10.74 -2.06 -2.23
N ASN A 21 11.73 -1.65 -1.44
CA ASN A 21 12.54 -0.45 -1.67
C ASN A 21 13.52 -0.60 -2.86
N LEU A 22 13.78 -1.81 -3.31
CA LEU A 22 14.55 -2.06 -4.53
C LEU A 22 13.76 -1.66 -5.79
N ILE A 23 12.42 -1.71 -5.76
CA ILE A 23 11.58 -1.42 -6.92
C ILE A 23 11.70 0.05 -7.35
N PRO A 24 11.56 1.08 -6.47
CA PRO A 24 11.78 2.48 -6.82
C PRO A 24 13.28 2.85 -6.89
N ARG A 25 14.18 1.85 -6.85
CA ARG A 25 15.63 2.01 -6.84
C ARG A 25 16.09 3.00 -5.76
N LEU A 26 15.63 2.79 -4.52
CA LEU A 26 16.26 3.44 -3.35
C LEU A 26 17.61 2.80 -3.06
N TYR A 27 17.77 1.53 -3.48
CA TYR A 27 19.01 0.76 -3.49
C TYR A 27 19.03 -0.08 -4.76
N ASP A 28 20.18 -0.33 -5.35
CA ASP A 28 20.35 -1.29 -6.44
C ASP A 28 20.56 -2.71 -5.88
N VAL A 29 20.12 -3.71 -6.63
CA VAL A 29 20.38 -5.11 -6.29
C VAL A 29 21.87 -5.42 -6.45
N THR A 30 22.42 -6.21 -5.52
CA THR A 30 23.82 -6.69 -5.59
C THR A 30 23.95 -7.88 -6.54
N GLU A 31 22.92 -8.74 -6.57
CA GLU A 31 22.84 -9.89 -7.46
C GLU A 31 21.44 -10.00 -8.05
N GLY A 32 21.32 -10.61 -9.21
CA GLY A 32 20.05 -10.72 -9.91
C GLY A 32 19.62 -9.42 -10.57
N ARG A 33 18.33 -9.29 -10.84
CA ARG A 33 17.72 -8.12 -11.47
C ARG A 33 16.25 -7.99 -11.13
N ILE A 34 15.75 -6.76 -11.23
CA ILE A 34 14.31 -6.45 -11.18
C ILE A 34 13.94 -5.92 -12.57
N THR A 35 12.83 -6.37 -13.11
CA THR A 35 12.35 -5.92 -14.41
C THR A 35 10.97 -5.29 -14.31
N LEU A 36 10.74 -4.23 -15.08
CA LEU A 36 9.44 -3.62 -15.32
C LEU A 36 9.14 -3.79 -16.81
N ASP A 37 8.07 -4.48 -17.13
CA ASP A 37 7.67 -4.84 -18.52
C ASP A 37 8.82 -5.46 -19.33
N GLY A 38 9.60 -6.33 -18.67
CA GLY A 38 10.73 -7.03 -19.29
C GLY A 38 12.05 -6.25 -19.33
N HIS A 39 12.04 -4.95 -19.05
CA HIS A 39 13.23 -4.10 -19.01
C HIS A 39 13.85 -4.08 -17.61
N ASP A 40 15.18 -4.26 -17.52
CA ASP A 40 15.88 -4.10 -16.24
C ASP A 40 15.71 -2.66 -15.75
N ILE A 41 15.25 -2.49 -14.50
CA ILE A 41 15.01 -1.15 -13.95
C ILE A 41 16.30 -0.30 -13.89
N ARG A 42 17.47 -0.92 -13.95
CA ARG A 42 18.77 -0.21 -14.01
C ARG A 42 19.02 0.47 -15.35
N ASP A 43 18.37 -0.01 -16.43
CA ASP A 43 18.45 0.55 -17.77
C ASP A 43 17.39 1.65 -17.99
N ILE A 44 16.45 1.82 -17.05
CA ILE A 44 15.42 2.86 -17.08
C ILE A 44 15.92 4.08 -16.32
N SER A 45 15.66 5.30 -16.85
CA SER A 45 15.97 6.52 -16.09
C SER A 45 15.22 6.55 -14.76
N MET A 46 15.85 7.09 -13.70
CA MET A 46 15.20 7.21 -12.39
C MET A 46 13.90 8.03 -12.44
N HIS A 47 13.88 9.03 -13.33
CA HIS A 47 12.71 9.86 -13.55
C HIS A 47 11.55 9.02 -14.15
N ASP A 48 11.81 8.29 -15.23
CA ASP A 48 10.77 7.49 -15.91
C ASP A 48 10.30 6.33 -15.04
N LEU A 49 11.23 5.62 -14.38
CA LEU A 49 10.88 4.57 -13.43
C LEU A 49 9.94 5.10 -12.33
N ARG A 50 10.33 6.19 -11.68
CA ARG A 50 9.54 6.74 -10.58
C ARG A 50 8.25 7.41 -11.04
N ARG A 51 8.16 7.84 -12.29
CA ARG A 51 6.94 8.41 -12.86
C ARG A 51 5.79 7.42 -12.83
N VAL A 52 6.03 6.16 -13.15
CA VAL A 52 5.00 5.09 -13.18
C VAL A 52 4.73 4.46 -11.81
N LEU A 53 5.52 4.78 -10.78
CA LEU A 53 5.38 4.23 -9.43
C LEU A 53 4.69 5.20 -8.47
N GLY A 54 3.71 4.74 -7.72
CA GLY A 54 3.12 5.40 -6.56
C GLY A 54 3.59 4.73 -5.28
N TYR A 55 4.60 5.28 -4.62
CA TYR A 55 5.18 4.69 -3.42
C TYR A 55 4.66 5.38 -2.16
N VAL A 56 4.11 4.60 -1.24
CA VAL A 56 3.65 5.06 0.08
C VAL A 56 4.48 4.36 1.16
N PRO A 57 5.36 5.10 1.85
CA PRO A 57 6.20 4.51 2.90
C PRO A 57 5.41 4.19 4.16
N GLN A 58 5.98 3.35 5.01
CA GLN A 58 5.42 2.97 6.32
C GLN A 58 5.07 4.18 7.19
N LYS A 59 5.93 5.20 7.20
CA LYS A 59 5.66 6.48 7.86
C LYS A 59 5.40 7.54 6.81
N GLY A 60 4.16 8.01 6.74
CA GLY A 60 3.79 9.11 5.86
C GLY A 60 4.63 10.36 6.12
N VAL A 61 5.12 10.97 5.04
CA VAL A 61 5.88 12.22 5.10
C VAL A 61 5.09 13.30 4.35
N LEU A 62 4.87 14.44 5.01
CA LEU A 62 4.25 15.62 4.40
C LEU A 62 5.25 16.77 4.37
N PHE A 63 5.13 17.59 3.33
CA PHE A 63 5.94 18.79 3.14
C PHE A 63 5.20 20.02 3.64
N SER A 64 5.94 21.03 4.03
CA SER A 64 5.35 22.35 4.35
C SER A 64 4.64 22.90 3.12
N GLY A 65 3.46 23.51 3.34
CA GLY A 65 2.60 24.02 2.28
C GLY A 65 1.13 23.84 2.63
N THR A 66 0.29 23.50 1.68
CA THR A 66 -1.13 23.20 1.90
C THR A 66 -1.43 21.71 1.70
N ILE A 67 -2.63 21.27 2.06
CA ILE A 67 -3.09 19.92 1.72
C ILE A 67 -3.06 19.74 0.21
N ALA A 68 -3.61 20.67 -0.57
CA ALA A 68 -3.62 20.62 -2.04
C ALA A 68 -2.20 20.50 -2.62
N SER A 69 -1.24 21.31 -2.14
CA SER A 69 0.15 21.25 -2.62
C SER A 69 0.80 19.90 -2.30
N ASN A 70 0.47 19.30 -1.17
CA ASN A 70 0.94 17.97 -0.80
C ASN A 70 0.36 16.89 -1.70
N LEU A 71 -0.92 16.95 -2.05
CA LEU A 71 -1.55 15.98 -2.96
C LEU A 71 -1.00 16.09 -4.38
N ARG A 72 -0.71 17.32 -4.86
CA ARG A 72 -0.12 17.58 -6.18
C ARG A 72 1.39 17.31 -6.26
N PHE A 73 2.03 16.98 -5.15
CA PHE A 73 3.49 16.81 -5.14
C PHE A 73 3.99 15.74 -6.14
N GLY A 74 3.23 14.67 -6.35
CA GLY A 74 3.56 13.61 -7.30
C GLY A 74 3.10 13.87 -8.74
N ASN A 75 2.16 14.81 -8.92
CA ASN A 75 1.62 15.24 -10.21
C ASN A 75 1.19 16.71 -10.09
N PRO A 76 2.06 17.67 -10.44
CA PRO A 76 1.74 19.10 -10.36
C PRO A 76 0.54 19.52 -11.22
N ASP A 77 0.24 18.78 -12.29
CA ASP A 77 -0.84 19.05 -13.23
C ASP A 77 -2.19 18.41 -12.79
N ALA A 78 -2.25 17.74 -11.65
CA ALA A 78 -3.49 17.16 -11.13
C ALA A 78 -4.54 18.25 -10.91
N SER A 79 -5.73 18.05 -11.47
CA SER A 79 -6.86 18.96 -11.31
C SER A 79 -7.38 18.97 -9.86
N ASP A 80 -8.24 19.93 -9.51
CA ASP A 80 -8.94 19.94 -8.23
C ASP A 80 -9.79 18.68 -8.05
N GLU A 81 -10.45 18.23 -9.11
CA GLU A 81 -11.25 17.00 -9.12
C GLU A 81 -10.39 15.77 -8.82
N ASP A 82 -9.18 15.69 -9.40
CA ASP A 82 -8.26 14.58 -9.16
C ASP A 82 -7.82 14.50 -7.70
N ILE A 83 -7.47 15.63 -7.08
CA ILE A 83 -7.03 15.63 -5.67
C ILE A 83 -8.20 15.40 -4.71
N ILE A 84 -9.41 15.87 -5.02
CA ILE A 84 -10.61 15.60 -4.26
C ILE A 84 -10.94 14.10 -4.33
N LYS A 85 -10.95 13.53 -5.53
CA LYS A 85 -11.19 12.10 -5.71
C LYS A 85 -10.16 11.23 -5.02
N ALA A 86 -8.89 11.61 -5.08
CA ALA A 86 -7.82 10.92 -4.38
C ALA A 86 -8.00 10.98 -2.84
N ALA A 87 -8.45 12.11 -2.31
CA ALA A 87 -8.76 12.27 -0.90
C ALA A 87 -9.97 11.43 -0.46
N GLU A 88 -11.01 11.32 -1.29
CA GLU A 88 -12.17 10.45 -1.06
C GLU A 88 -11.73 8.98 -0.96
N ILE A 89 -10.99 8.48 -1.94
CA ILE A 89 -10.48 7.11 -1.96
C ILE A 89 -9.61 6.83 -0.72
N ALA A 90 -8.76 7.79 -0.36
CA ALA A 90 -7.90 7.68 0.83
C ALA A 90 -8.63 7.90 2.16
N GLN A 91 -9.97 8.05 2.17
CA GLN A 91 -10.77 8.32 3.36
C GLN A 91 -10.32 9.59 4.11
N ALA A 92 -9.87 10.60 3.37
CA ALA A 92 -9.32 11.83 3.95
C ALA A 92 -10.32 12.99 3.98
N THR A 93 -11.42 12.92 3.24
CA THR A 93 -12.39 14.01 3.03
C THR A 93 -12.94 14.55 4.36
N GLU A 94 -13.40 13.67 5.25
CA GLU A 94 -14.00 14.09 6.52
C GLU A 94 -13.11 15.05 7.33
N PHE A 95 -11.83 14.71 7.50
CA PHE A 95 -10.95 15.58 8.28
C PHE A 95 -10.47 16.80 7.51
N ILE A 96 -10.46 16.77 6.17
CA ILE A 96 -10.15 17.92 5.32
C ILE A 96 -11.28 18.94 5.42
N ASP A 97 -12.53 18.50 5.26
CA ASP A 97 -13.73 19.35 5.30
C ASP A 97 -13.94 19.99 6.67
N ASN A 98 -13.52 19.33 7.74
CA ASN A 98 -13.54 19.87 9.10
C ASN A 98 -12.46 20.95 9.36
N LYS A 99 -11.56 21.20 8.41
CA LYS A 99 -10.59 22.30 8.51
C LYS A 99 -11.19 23.58 7.93
N ARG A 100 -10.81 24.74 8.52
CA ARG A 100 -11.32 26.05 8.12
C ARG A 100 -11.10 26.34 6.64
N ASP A 101 -9.92 26.04 6.12
CA ASP A 101 -9.52 26.37 4.75
C ASP A 101 -9.48 25.11 3.86
N THR A 102 -10.12 24.02 4.29
CA THR A 102 -10.22 22.74 3.58
C THR A 102 -8.89 22.30 2.93
N TYR A 103 -8.82 22.20 1.59
CA TYR A 103 -7.59 21.81 0.87
C TYR A 103 -6.47 22.87 0.92
N ASP A 104 -6.80 24.14 1.19
CA ASP A 104 -5.80 25.20 1.37
C ASP A 104 -5.27 25.28 2.81
N SER A 105 -5.75 24.40 3.68
CA SER A 105 -5.28 24.33 5.07
C SER A 105 -3.79 24.05 5.13
N PRO A 106 -3.05 24.79 5.99
CA PRO A 106 -1.60 24.68 6.07
C PRO A 106 -1.16 23.34 6.66
N ILE A 107 -0.13 22.77 6.08
CA ILE A 107 0.63 21.62 6.59
C ILE A 107 2.00 22.11 7.03
N ALA A 108 2.34 21.89 8.29
CA ALA A 108 3.67 22.19 8.83
C ALA A 108 4.68 21.16 8.30
N GLN A 109 5.97 21.52 8.34
CA GLN A 109 7.06 20.63 7.93
C GLN A 109 6.98 19.27 8.65
N GLY A 110 7.03 18.20 7.89
CA GLY A 110 6.88 16.85 8.40
C GLY A 110 5.46 16.50 8.87
N GLY A 111 4.47 17.37 8.63
CA GLY A 111 3.07 17.16 9.03
C GLY A 111 2.88 17.11 10.55
N THR A 112 3.59 17.95 11.32
CA THR A 112 3.50 17.95 12.79
C THR A 112 2.17 18.46 13.34
N ASN A 113 1.37 19.14 12.50
CA ASN A 113 0.05 19.66 12.83
C ASN A 113 -1.12 18.77 12.38
N VAL A 114 -0.85 17.53 12.00
CA VAL A 114 -1.85 16.50 11.69
C VAL A 114 -1.52 15.20 12.42
N SER A 115 -2.55 14.39 12.71
CA SER A 115 -2.36 13.10 13.37
C SER A 115 -1.63 12.08 12.47
N GLY A 116 -1.10 11.00 13.05
CA GLY A 116 -0.43 9.94 12.30
C GLY A 116 -1.32 9.32 11.22
N GLY A 117 -2.58 9.01 11.55
CA GLY A 117 -3.54 8.47 10.59
C GLY A 117 -3.93 9.47 9.49
N GLN A 118 -4.08 10.77 9.83
CA GLN A 118 -4.31 11.82 8.83
C GLN A 118 -3.11 11.97 7.88
N LYS A 119 -1.90 11.98 8.43
CA LYS A 119 -0.66 12.03 7.66
C LYS A 119 -0.57 10.85 6.69
N GLN A 120 -0.89 9.65 7.15
CA GLN A 120 -0.88 8.45 6.33
C GLN A 120 -1.90 8.52 5.21
N ARG A 121 -3.15 8.92 5.51
CA ARG A 121 -4.21 9.08 4.50
C ARG A 121 -3.84 10.14 3.45
N LEU A 122 -3.23 11.27 3.83
CA LEU A 122 -2.74 12.26 2.86
C LEU A 122 -1.57 11.72 2.01
N SER A 123 -0.70 10.89 2.58
CA SER A 123 0.38 10.23 1.81
C SER A 123 -0.17 9.23 0.79
N ILE A 124 -1.22 8.49 1.15
CA ILE A 124 -1.94 7.59 0.25
C ILE A 124 -2.66 8.40 -0.84
N ALA A 125 -3.40 9.46 -0.47
CA ALA A 125 -4.07 10.34 -1.43
C ALA A 125 -3.09 10.95 -2.45
N ARG A 126 -1.90 11.36 -2.01
CA ARG A 126 -0.83 11.84 -2.90
C ARG A 126 -0.42 10.79 -3.94
N ALA A 127 -0.28 9.53 -3.53
CA ALA A 127 0.06 8.45 -4.44
C ALA A 127 -1.07 8.19 -5.44
N ILE A 128 -2.33 8.27 -5.00
CA ILE A 128 -3.51 8.10 -5.87
C ILE A 128 -3.64 9.25 -6.87
N ALA A 129 -3.48 10.51 -6.42
CA ALA A 129 -3.55 11.71 -7.28
C ALA A 129 -2.49 11.69 -8.40
N LYS A 130 -1.41 10.97 -8.20
CA LYS A 130 -0.37 10.75 -9.22
C LYS A 130 -0.82 9.87 -10.37
N LYS A 131 -1.85 9.02 -10.18
CA LYS A 131 -2.36 8.04 -11.16
C LYS A 131 -1.25 7.12 -11.68
N PRO A 132 -0.49 6.43 -10.82
CA PRO A 132 0.61 5.57 -11.23
C PRO A 132 0.10 4.25 -11.83
N GLU A 133 0.96 3.55 -12.58
CA GLU A 133 0.68 2.21 -13.10
C GLU A 133 0.96 1.12 -12.06
N VAL A 134 1.85 1.40 -11.09
CA VAL A 134 2.19 0.47 -10.01
C VAL A 134 2.11 1.20 -8.67
N PHE A 135 1.28 0.71 -7.76
CA PHE A 135 1.26 1.15 -6.37
C PHE A 135 2.12 0.26 -5.48
N ILE A 136 2.87 0.87 -4.58
CA ILE A 136 3.65 0.18 -3.56
C ILE A 136 3.27 0.76 -2.20
N PHE A 137 2.64 -0.05 -1.35
CA PHE A 137 2.26 0.30 0.02
C PHE A 137 3.16 -0.46 0.99
N ASP A 138 4.14 0.23 1.57
CA ASP A 138 5.04 -0.36 2.56
C ASP A 138 4.45 -0.20 3.96
N ASP A 139 3.72 -1.22 4.43
CA ASP A 139 3.03 -1.25 5.74
C ASP A 139 2.18 0.01 6.02
N SER A 140 1.64 0.60 4.95
CA SER A 140 1.01 1.92 4.99
C SER A 140 -0.36 1.95 5.65
N PHE A 141 -0.96 0.78 5.89
CA PHE A 141 -2.30 0.65 6.49
C PHE A 141 -2.24 0.44 8.01
N SER A 142 -1.07 0.11 8.56
CA SER A 142 -0.91 -0.21 10.00
C SER A 142 -1.22 0.96 10.94
N ALA A 143 -1.06 2.20 10.47
CA ALA A 143 -1.38 3.42 11.23
C ALA A 143 -2.87 3.79 11.22
N LEU A 144 -3.71 3.04 10.49
CA LEU A 144 -5.14 3.27 10.38
C LEU A 144 -5.91 2.35 11.34
N ASP A 145 -7.06 2.84 11.82
CA ASP A 145 -8.02 1.98 12.50
C ASP A 145 -8.65 0.98 11.51
N LEU A 146 -9.17 -0.12 12.02
CA LEU A 146 -9.68 -1.23 11.20
C LEU A 146 -10.81 -0.82 10.24
N LYS A 147 -11.68 0.11 10.65
CA LYS A 147 -12.81 0.58 9.84
C LYS A 147 -12.30 1.42 8.66
N THR A 148 -11.41 2.36 8.93
CA THR A 148 -10.80 3.21 7.92
C THR A 148 -9.96 2.39 6.94
N ASP A 149 -9.14 1.44 7.44
CA ASP A 149 -8.36 0.52 6.61
C ASP A 149 -9.26 -0.29 5.66
N ALA A 150 -10.33 -0.89 6.15
CA ALA A 150 -11.25 -1.69 5.33
C ALA A 150 -11.96 -0.83 4.26
N ALA A 151 -12.43 0.37 4.63
CA ALA A 151 -13.08 1.29 3.70
C ALA A 151 -12.11 1.76 2.61
N LEU A 152 -10.89 2.14 2.98
CA LEU A 152 -9.86 2.59 2.06
C LEU A 152 -9.49 1.49 1.05
N ARG A 153 -9.26 0.26 1.51
CA ARG A 153 -8.93 -0.87 0.62
C ARG A 153 -10.06 -1.20 -0.34
N LYS A 154 -11.32 -1.12 0.10
CA LYS A 154 -12.48 -1.28 -0.78
C LYS A 154 -12.50 -0.22 -1.88
N GLU A 155 -12.29 1.04 -1.52
CA GLU A 155 -12.24 2.14 -2.49
C GLU A 155 -11.02 2.03 -3.43
N LEU A 156 -9.86 1.62 -2.92
CA LEU A 156 -8.70 1.34 -3.77
C LEU A 156 -9.02 0.27 -4.82
N ALA A 157 -9.53 -0.87 -4.39
CA ALA A 157 -9.88 -1.97 -5.30
C ALA A 157 -10.87 -1.54 -6.41
N ALA A 158 -11.83 -0.66 -6.08
CA ALA A 158 -12.82 -0.16 -7.02
C ALA A 158 -12.26 0.90 -8.00
N ASN A 159 -11.25 1.68 -7.61
CA ASN A 159 -10.80 2.86 -8.37
C ASN A 159 -9.42 2.71 -9.02
N VAL A 160 -8.65 1.67 -8.66
CA VAL A 160 -7.29 1.42 -9.20
C VAL A 160 -7.14 0.01 -9.79
N ALA A 161 -8.23 -0.59 -10.23
CA ALA A 161 -8.28 -1.97 -10.72
C ALA A 161 -7.33 -2.25 -11.90
N ASP A 162 -6.99 -1.24 -12.70
CA ASP A 162 -6.07 -1.38 -13.84
C ASP A 162 -4.59 -1.30 -13.42
N ALA A 163 -4.30 -0.84 -12.20
CA ALA A 163 -2.94 -0.71 -11.71
C ALA A 163 -2.46 -1.99 -11.00
N THR A 164 -1.17 -2.26 -11.09
CA THR A 164 -0.53 -3.29 -10.28
C THR A 164 -0.37 -2.79 -8.85
N VAL A 165 -0.75 -3.59 -7.86
CA VAL A 165 -0.66 -3.21 -6.44
C VAL A 165 0.29 -4.14 -5.70
N ILE A 166 1.26 -3.56 -5.01
CA ILE A 166 2.19 -4.25 -4.13
C ILE A 166 1.95 -3.78 -2.71
N ILE A 167 1.67 -4.71 -1.80
CA ILE A 167 1.36 -4.41 -0.40
C ILE A 167 2.35 -5.15 0.51
N VAL A 168 3.07 -4.43 1.33
CA VAL A 168 3.72 -5.00 2.51
C VAL A 168 2.75 -4.85 3.68
N ALA A 169 2.43 -5.95 4.34
CA ALA A 169 1.51 -5.94 5.47
C ALA A 169 2.06 -6.71 6.67
N GLN A 170 1.63 -6.29 7.85
CA GLN A 170 1.81 -7.02 9.10
C GLN A 170 0.53 -7.75 9.53
N ARG A 171 -0.62 -7.36 8.96
CA ARG A 171 -1.93 -7.93 9.30
C ARG A 171 -2.44 -8.82 8.17
N ILE A 172 -2.86 -10.02 8.52
CA ILE A 172 -3.51 -10.96 7.58
C ILE A 172 -4.77 -10.33 6.97
N SER A 173 -5.60 -9.64 7.78
CA SER A 173 -6.83 -9.00 7.32
C SER A 173 -6.61 -7.99 6.18
N THR A 174 -5.41 -7.41 6.06
CA THR A 174 -5.07 -6.48 4.99
C THR A 174 -4.87 -7.17 3.64
N ILE A 175 -4.50 -8.45 3.64
CA ILE A 175 -4.04 -9.18 2.46
C ILE A 175 -4.88 -10.41 2.12
N LEU A 176 -5.97 -10.67 2.82
CA LEU A 176 -6.85 -11.85 2.61
C LEU A 176 -7.28 -12.02 1.15
N HIS A 177 -7.54 -10.91 0.45
CA HIS A 177 -8.03 -10.90 -0.92
C HIS A 177 -6.96 -10.57 -1.96
N ALA A 178 -5.67 -10.63 -1.59
CA ALA A 178 -4.59 -10.46 -2.55
C ALA A 178 -4.57 -11.64 -3.54
N ASP A 179 -4.34 -11.34 -4.82
CA ASP A 179 -4.22 -12.37 -5.87
C ASP A 179 -3.02 -13.29 -5.62
N GLN A 180 -1.98 -12.75 -4.99
CA GLN A 180 -0.79 -13.51 -4.60
C GLN A 180 -0.24 -12.98 -3.27
N ILE A 181 0.10 -13.88 -2.38
CA ILE A 181 0.79 -13.59 -1.12
C ILE A 181 2.15 -14.27 -1.14
N LEU A 182 3.18 -13.51 -0.81
CA LEU A 182 4.56 -13.98 -0.64
C LEU A 182 4.89 -13.94 0.85
N VAL A 183 5.14 -15.10 1.43
CA VAL A 183 5.52 -15.23 2.84
C VAL A 183 7.03 -15.19 2.95
N MET A 184 7.52 -14.22 3.73
CA MET A 184 8.96 -14.02 3.92
C MET A 184 9.38 -14.42 5.33
N ASP A 185 10.50 -15.12 5.40
CA ASP A 185 11.18 -15.44 6.64
C ASP A 185 12.70 -15.39 6.43
N ASP A 186 13.40 -14.70 7.32
CA ASP A 186 14.87 -14.52 7.28
C ASP A 186 15.42 -14.19 5.87
N GLY A 187 14.81 -13.20 5.20
CA GLY A 187 15.24 -12.75 3.86
C GLY A 187 14.87 -13.69 2.71
N LYS A 188 14.14 -14.77 2.95
CA LYS A 188 13.73 -15.76 1.94
C LYS A 188 12.24 -15.82 1.78
N ILE A 189 11.77 -16.17 0.58
CA ILE A 189 10.36 -16.49 0.32
C ILE A 189 10.16 -17.96 0.69
N VAL A 190 9.39 -18.21 1.76
CA VAL A 190 9.10 -19.55 2.28
C VAL A 190 7.71 -20.05 1.89
N GLY A 191 6.85 -19.18 1.34
CA GLY A 191 5.53 -19.54 0.83
C GLY A 191 5.07 -18.57 -0.25
N LYS A 192 4.31 -19.08 -1.23
CA LYS A 192 3.72 -18.32 -2.33
C LYS A 192 2.37 -18.92 -2.68
N GLY A 193 1.32 -18.12 -2.77
CA GLY A 193 -0.03 -18.54 -3.14
C GLY A 193 -1.08 -17.55 -2.69
N THR A 194 -2.34 -17.94 -2.77
CA THR A 194 -3.48 -17.25 -2.17
C THR A 194 -3.57 -17.53 -0.67
N HIS A 195 -4.44 -16.81 0.04
CA HIS A 195 -4.72 -17.09 1.45
C HIS A 195 -5.10 -18.56 1.69
N GLU A 196 -6.05 -19.10 0.90
CA GLU A 196 -6.53 -20.48 1.03
C GLU A 196 -5.43 -21.52 0.79
N GLU A 197 -4.58 -21.29 -0.22
CA GLU A 197 -3.47 -22.18 -0.53
C GLU A 197 -2.42 -22.18 0.58
N LEU A 198 -2.05 -20.98 1.09
CA LEU A 198 -1.05 -20.84 2.12
C LEU A 198 -1.52 -21.38 3.47
N MET A 199 -2.82 -21.27 3.78
CA MET A 199 -3.40 -21.91 4.96
C MET A 199 -3.29 -23.44 4.94
N LYS A 200 -3.12 -24.06 3.75
CA LYS A 200 -2.95 -25.53 3.60
C LYS A 200 -1.48 -25.95 3.48
N THR A 201 -0.62 -25.06 2.96
CA THR A 201 0.72 -25.45 2.48
C THR A 201 1.88 -24.77 3.18
N CYS A 202 1.66 -23.66 3.93
CA CYS A 202 2.73 -22.88 4.52
C CYS A 202 2.58 -22.74 6.04
N GLU A 203 3.38 -23.47 6.79
CA GLU A 203 3.35 -23.45 8.26
C GLU A 203 3.59 -22.04 8.84
N THR A 204 4.56 -21.31 8.30
CA THR A 204 4.85 -19.93 8.72
C THR A 204 3.62 -19.02 8.54
N TYR A 205 2.90 -19.18 7.43
CA TYR A 205 1.67 -18.41 7.19
C TYR A 205 0.56 -18.79 8.17
N GLN A 206 0.37 -20.08 8.42
CA GLN A 206 -0.61 -20.59 9.40
C GLN A 206 -0.34 -20.04 10.80
N GLN A 207 0.93 -20.01 11.23
CA GLN A 207 1.30 -19.44 12.52
C GLN A 207 0.97 -17.95 12.64
N ILE A 208 1.24 -17.16 11.58
CA ILE A 208 0.89 -15.74 11.53
C ILE A 208 -0.64 -15.57 11.57
N ALA A 209 -1.37 -16.35 10.77
CA ALA A 209 -2.82 -16.28 10.71
C ALA A 209 -3.47 -16.65 12.04
N SER A 210 -3.05 -17.75 12.67
CA SER A 210 -3.56 -18.22 13.96
C SER A 210 -3.36 -17.22 15.09
N SER A 211 -2.28 -16.42 15.01
CA SER A 211 -2.01 -15.39 16.01
C SER A 211 -2.88 -14.13 15.85
N GLN A 212 -3.49 -13.90 14.69
CA GLN A 212 -4.16 -12.65 14.34
C GLN A 212 -5.66 -12.82 14.05
N LEU A 213 -6.10 -13.97 13.55
CA LEU A 213 -7.49 -14.23 13.21
C LEU A 213 -8.19 -14.94 14.36
N SER A 214 -9.43 -14.54 14.64
CA SER A 214 -10.27 -15.27 15.59
C SER A 214 -10.64 -16.65 15.02
N ALA A 215 -10.98 -17.61 15.91
CA ALA A 215 -11.44 -18.93 15.50
C ALA A 215 -12.65 -18.88 14.54
N LYS A 216 -13.45 -17.81 14.61
CA LYS A 216 -14.59 -17.56 13.73
C LYS A 216 -14.16 -17.10 12.33
N GLU A 217 -13.08 -16.34 12.22
CA GLU A 217 -12.52 -15.90 10.92
C GLU A 217 -11.74 -17.02 10.25
N LEU A 218 -11.12 -17.91 11.02
CA LEU A 218 -10.43 -19.10 10.51
C LEU A 218 -11.42 -20.21 10.05
N GLY A 219 -12.62 -20.28 10.66
CA GLY A 219 -13.61 -21.35 10.41
C GLY A 219 -14.77 -20.97 9.48
N SER A 220 -14.93 -19.67 9.12
CA SER A 220 -16.05 -19.23 8.28
C SER A 220 -15.92 -19.62 6.80
N GLU A 221 -14.79 -20.14 6.36
CA GLU A 221 -14.59 -20.63 4.99
C GLU A 221 -14.96 -22.12 4.79
N GLU A 222 -15.12 -22.91 5.87
CA GLU A 222 -15.56 -24.31 5.75
C GLU A 222 -17.08 -24.47 5.57
N SER A 223 -17.89 -23.46 5.86
CA SER A 223 -19.37 -23.58 5.81
C SER A 223 -20.00 -23.01 4.53
N GLY A 224 -19.23 -22.62 3.53
CA GLY A 224 -19.70 -22.14 2.23
C GLY A 224 -19.86 -23.20 1.14
N LYS A 225 -19.69 -24.49 1.44
CA LYS A 225 -19.86 -25.61 0.51
C LYS A 225 -20.86 -26.63 1.03
N GLU A 226 -22.06 -26.19 1.34
CA GLU A 226 -23.25 -27.07 1.39
C GLU A 226 -24.48 -26.17 1.24
N VAL A 227 -24.94 -25.97 0.04
CA VAL A 227 -26.33 -26.08 -0.47
C VAL A 227 -26.30 -25.88 -2.00
#